data_0a368e0035327f138b06a3c1e7efcd15
#
_entry.id   0a368e0035327f138b06a3c1e7efcd15
#
_cell.length_a   1.000
_cell.length_b   1.000
_cell.length_c   1.000
_cell.angle_alpha   90.00
_cell.angle_beta   90.00
_cell.angle_gamma   90.00
#
_symmetry.space_group_name_H-M   'P 1'
#
loop_
_entity.id
_entity.type
_entity.pdbx_description
1 polymer ?
#
loop_
_entity_poly.entity_id
_entity_poly.type
_entity_poly.pdbx_seq_one_letter_code
_entity_poly.pdbx_strand_id
1 'polypeptide(L)'
;MRKFLEIDLATRSVEIEQLEGEAIIRAGRYYTAKTLVDRGVATVEPLSPGNPLIFSAGPLAGTNFSNANRLSVGCRSPLTGGIKESNSGGTFAFALGQLELSGFTLNNATEDWVVIHIQKSGEVRFDSAEQYLGKSNFEAAALLHDNYGKKVSLAICGPVGEYLGLASGIATSDIDLRPSRLAARGGVGAVMGSKKVKAVVVDLNKMPTFHDRRKVMGSVKEYNRLLDEQAAIDTFRKLGTAMMADIQNHQGGLPVRNFSAGRLIDTDVEPFKLGGDFIREQNLARGGETAHACMPGCTIECSNIYVDESGKEIVSPVEYETLGLIGSNCGLTDPDDLARINFLANDLGVDTIEIGATIGVLMEAGLAEFGDVAFMTQFFEELRVGSEKGRLWAQGTARVGEHYGVARVPVIKKQAISAYDPRVVEATGITMMVTAQGADHTAGNLPVLDCSDMPLEDIVAASLEAQAQYAASDALGLCIFGRS
;
A
#
# COMPACT_ATOMS: atom_id res chain seq x y z
N MET A 1 -25.30 -12.56 5.07
CA MET A 1 -24.81 -12.34 6.44
C MET A 1 -23.29 -12.36 6.40
N ARG A 2 -22.62 -11.46 7.09
CA ARG A 2 -21.15 -11.41 7.26
C ARG A 2 -20.86 -11.33 8.76
N LYS A 3 -19.63 -11.61 9.15
CA LYS A 3 -19.15 -11.49 10.53
C LYS A 3 -18.02 -10.50 10.61
N PHE A 4 -17.88 -9.86 11.75
CA PHE A 4 -16.72 -9.05 12.10
C PHE A 4 -16.15 -9.56 13.43
N LEU A 5 -14.82 -9.66 13.55
CA LEU A 5 -14.19 -10.20 14.76
C LEU A 5 -13.55 -9.06 15.56
N GLU A 6 -13.89 -8.98 16.84
CA GLU A 6 -13.16 -8.16 17.82
C GLU A 6 -12.21 -9.08 18.58
N ILE A 7 -10.92 -8.95 18.31
CA ILE A 7 -9.86 -9.79 18.87
C ILE A 7 -9.15 -9.00 19.96
N ASP A 8 -9.28 -9.41 21.20
CA ASP A 8 -8.53 -8.85 22.32
C ASP A 8 -7.23 -9.62 22.52
N LEU A 9 -6.11 -8.95 22.29
CA LEU A 9 -4.79 -9.56 22.34
C LEU A 9 -4.28 -9.82 23.75
N ALA A 10 -4.73 -9.04 24.75
CA ALA A 10 -4.34 -9.22 26.15
C ALA A 10 -4.99 -10.45 26.77
N THR A 11 -6.25 -10.69 26.44
CA THR A 11 -7.02 -11.83 26.97
C THR A 11 -7.07 -13.02 26.00
N ARG A 12 -6.65 -12.80 24.74
CA ARG A 12 -6.77 -13.76 23.63
C ARG A 12 -8.23 -14.19 23.39
N SER A 13 -9.18 -13.32 23.69
CA SER A 13 -10.60 -13.56 23.45
C SER A 13 -11.03 -13.01 22.09
N VAL A 14 -12.09 -13.60 21.54
CA VAL A 14 -12.67 -13.21 20.25
C VAL A 14 -14.17 -13.04 20.41
N GLU A 15 -14.67 -11.84 20.17
CA GLU A 15 -16.08 -11.55 20.07
C GLU A 15 -16.48 -11.49 18.59
N ILE A 16 -17.69 -11.98 18.28
CA ILE A 16 -18.19 -12.06 16.90
C ILE A 16 -19.42 -11.18 16.77
N GLU A 17 -19.30 -10.14 15.95
CA GLU A 17 -20.44 -9.31 15.53
C GLU A 17 -21.04 -9.89 14.24
N GLN A 18 -22.38 -10.05 14.22
CA GLN A 18 -23.11 -10.43 13.00
C GLN A 18 -23.53 -9.18 12.24
N LEU A 19 -23.20 -9.11 10.96
CA LEU A 19 -23.54 -7.99 10.08
C LEU A 19 -24.61 -8.41 9.06
N GLU A 20 -25.69 -7.63 8.99
CA GLU A 20 -26.82 -7.87 8.08
C GLU A 20 -27.25 -6.58 7.38
N GLY A 21 -27.92 -6.73 6.23
CA GLY A 21 -28.47 -5.61 5.48
C GLY A 21 -27.40 -4.57 5.10
N GLU A 22 -27.66 -3.31 5.40
CA GLU A 22 -26.75 -2.20 5.11
C GLU A 22 -25.41 -2.26 5.87
N ALA A 23 -25.35 -2.94 7.02
CA ALA A 23 -24.10 -3.09 7.77
C ALA A 23 -23.04 -3.82 6.96
N ILE A 24 -23.42 -4.70 6.01
CA ILE A 24 -22.49 -5.40 5.13
C ILE A 24 -21.82 -4.45 4.13
N ILE A 25 -22.55 -3.42 3.67
CA ILE A 25 -22.06 -2.45 2.68
C ILE A 25 -21.14 -1.42 3.36
N ARG A 26 -21.34 -1.16 4.64
CA ARG A 26 -20.55 -0.24 5.46
C ARG A 26 -19.22 -0.86 5.88
N ALA A 27 -18.36 -1.15 4.87
CA ALA A 27 -17.11 -1.90 5.01
C ALA A 27 -15.90 -1.04 4.59
N GLY A 28 -14.73 -1.65 4.47
CA GLY A 28 -13.51 -1.01 3.98
C GLY A 28 -13.16 0.28 4.71
N ARG A 29 -12.87 1.34 3.97
CA ARG A 29 -12.52 2.67 4.51
C ARG A 29 -13.62 3.25 5.41
N TYR A 30 -14.90 3.05 5.07
CA TYR A 30 -15.99 3.52 5.92
C TYR A 30 -15.93 2.88 7.32
N TYR A 31 -15.79 1.55 7.37
CA TYR A 31 -15.75 0.83 8.63
C TYR A 31 -14.55 1.25 9.49
N THR A 32 -13.36 1.35 8.90
CA THR A 32 -12.15 1.78 9.62
C THR A 32 -12.31 3.19 10.19
N ALA A 33 -12.73 4.14 9.36
CA ALA A 33 -12.90 5.54 9.77
C ALA A 33 -13.98 5.69 10.86
N LYS A 34 -15.15 5.06 10.66
CA LYS A 34 -16.27 5.11 11.61
C LYS A 34 -15.88 4.54 12.98
N THR A 35 -15.22 3.38 13.00
CA THR A 35 -14.76 2.73 14.23
C THR A 35 -13.77 3.63 14.98
N LEU A 36 -12.81 4.26 14.28
CA LEU A 36 -11.83 5.15 14.91
C LEU A 36 -12.48 6.41 15.51
N VAL A 37 -13.49 6.96 14.82
CA VAL A 37 -14.26 8.11 15.32
C VAL A 37 -15.10 7.71 16.54
N ASP A 38 -15.85 6.61 16.47
CA ASP A 38 -16.71 6.14 17.55
C ASP A 38 -15.94 5.78 18.82
N ARG A 39 -14.72 5.27 18.67
CA ARG A 39 -13.83 4.94 19.79
C ARG A 39 -13.05 6.15 20.32
N GLY A 40 -13.19 7.33 19.72
CA GLY A 40 -12.57 8.57 20.19
C GLY A 40 -11.04 8.52 20.21
N VAL A 41 -10.40 7.87 19.20
CA VAL A 41 -8.94 7.62 19.19
C VAL A 41 -8.08 8.88 19.02
N ALA A 42 -8.68 10.05 18.84
CA ALA A 42 -7.95 11.29 18.56
C ALA A 42 -6.90 11.67 19.63
N THR A 43 -7.07 11.24 20.87
CA THR A 43 -6.17 11.50 22.00
C THR A 43 -5.38 10.25 22.45
N VAL A 44 -5.59 9.11 21.81
CA VAL A 44 -4.89 7.85 22.15
C VAL A 44 -3.46 7.91 21.61
N GLU A 45 -2.45 7.52 22.39
CA GLU A 45 -1.07 7.40 21.89
C GLU A 45 -1.01 6.33 20.77
N PRO A 46 -0.53 6.66 19.56
CA PRO A 46 -0.63 5.78 18.40
C PRO A 46 0.02 4.40 18.53
N LEU A 47 1.09 4.27 19.32
CA LEU A 47 1.78 3.00 19.56
C LEU A 47 1.36 2.32 20.87
N SER A 48 0.36 2.88 21.56
CA SER A 48 -0.18 2.28 22.79
C SER A 48 -1.18 1.17 22.50
N PRO A 49 -1.44 0.28 23.47
CA PRO A 49 -2.48 -0.75 23.36
C PRO A 49 -3.88 -0.21 23.02
N GLY A 50 -4.19 1.03 23.44
CA GLY A 50 -5.48 1.67 23.20
C GLY A 50 -5.75 2.06 21.74
N ASN A 51 -4.76 2.05 20.87
CA ASN A 51 -4.97 2.30 19.43
C ASN A 51 -5.43 1.00 18.74
N PRO A 52 -6.67 0.90 18.22
CA PRO A 52 -7.10 -0.29 17.49
C PRO A 52 -6.39 -0.40 16.15
N LEU A 53 -6.11 -1.63 15.71
CA LEU A 53 -5.66 -1.90 14.33
C LEU A 53 -6.75 -2.70 13.63
N ILE A 54 -7.40 -2.09 12.65
CA ILE A 54 -8.62 -2.59 12.02
C ILE A 54 -8.31 -3.08 10.62
N PHE A 55 -8.70 -4.32 10.30
CA PHE A 55 -8.62 -4.90 8.96
C PHE A 55 -10.04 -5.06 8.42
N SER A 56 -10.37 -4.42 7.30
CA SER A 56 -11.69 -4.47 6.73
C SER A 56 -11.65 -4.80 5.23
N ALA A 57 -12.46 -5.77 4.83
CA ALA A 57 -12.65 -6.19 3.45
C ALA A 57 -14.01 -5.71 2.94
N GLY A 58 -14.11 -5.38 1.66
CA GLY A 58 -15.35 -4.93 1.05
C GLY A 58 -16.45 -6.00 0.97
N PRO A 59 -17.70 -5.60 0.67
CA PRO A 59 -18.85 -6.51 0.64
C PRO A 59 -18.75 -7.60 -0.44
N LEU A 60 -17.98 -7.38 -1.50
CA LEU A 60 -17.76 -8.30 -2.61
C LEU A 60 -16.49 -9.14 -2.43
N ALA A 61 -15.74 -8.97 -1.34
CA ALA A 61 -14.54 -9.74 -1.09
C ALA A 61 -14.81 -11.24 -1.02
N GLY A 62 -13.84 -12.03 -1.49
CA GLY A 62 -13.95 -13.49 -1.61
C GLY A 62 -14.63 -13.96 -2.89
N THR A 63 -14.95 -13.04 -3.80
CA THR A 63 -15.60 -13.34 -5.08
C THR A 63 -14.68 -13.06 -6.28
N ASN A 64 -15.09 -13.50 -7.46
CA ASN A 64 -14.43 -13.19 -8.73
C ASN A 64 -14.92 -11.86 -9.35
N PHE A 65 -15.57 -11.01 -8.58
CA PHE A 65 -15.88 -9.66 -9.05
C PHE A 65 -14.58 -8.91 -9.27
N SER A 66 -14.36 -8.36 -10.47
CA SER A 66 -13.09 -7.74 -10.81
C SER A 66 -12.73 -6.64 -9.83
N ASN A 67 -11.46 -6.55 -9.48
CA ASN A 67 -10.85 -5.52 -8.61
C ASN A 67 -11.57 -5.24 -7.27
N ALA A 68 -12.36 -6.21 -6.74
CA ALA A 68 -13.19 -6.07 -5.54
C ALA A 68 -12.61 -6.75 -4.27
N ASN A 69 -11.32 -7.02 -4.25
CA ASN A 69 -10.64 -7.70 -3.16
C ASN A 69 -9.56 -6.83 -2.49
N ARG A 70 -9.83 -5.51 -2.38
CA ARG A 70 -8.93 -4.62 -1.66
C ARG A 70 -9.16 -4.70 -0.15
N LEU A 71 -8.04 -4.64 0.58
CA LEU A 71 -8.00 -4.59 2.03
C LEU A 71 -7.81 -3.16 2.50
N SER A 72 -8.60 -2.72 3.46
CA SER A 72 -8.40 -1.48 4.21
C SER A 72 -7.86 -1.79 5.61
N VAL A 73 -6.75 -1.15 5.99
CA VAL A 73 -6.15 -1.25 7.33
C VAL A 73 -6.21 0.12 7.98
N GLY A 74 -6.93 0.22 9.10
CA GLY A 74 -7.19 1.50 9.77
C GLY A 74 -6.61 1.56 11.19
N CYS A 75 -6.06 2.73 11.56
CA CYS A 75 -5.59 3.05 12.90
C CYS A 75 -5.41 4.55 13.08
N ARG A 76 -5.09 5.01 14.30
CA ARG A 76 -4.45 6.30 14.49
C ARG A 76 -2.98 6.17 14.03
N SER A 77 -2.58 7.02 13.10
CA SER A 77 -1.24 6.98 12.51
C SER A 77 -0.16 7.44 13.47
N PRO A 78 0.88 6.63 13.75
CA PRO A 78 2.04 7.09 14.51
C PRO A 78 2.94 8.05 13.70
N LEU A 79 2.82 8.03 12.37
CA LEU A 79 3.57 8.93 11.49
C LEU A 79 2.98 10.34 11.49
N THR A 80 1.65 10.47 11.28
CA THR A 80 0.96 11.76 11.11
C THR A 80 0.27 12.25 12.37
N GLY A 81 -0.11 11.35 13.29
CA GLY A 81 -0.97 11.63 14.44
C GLY A 81 -2.47 11.71 14.09
N GLY A 82 -2.83 11.64 12.82
CA GLY A 82 -4.21 11.65 12.33
C GLY A 82 -4.81 10.26 12.17
N ILE A 83 -6.04 10.20 11.67
CA ILE A 83 -6.69 8.94 11.24
C ILE A 83 -6.03 8.48 9.94
N LYS A 84 -5.69 7.20 9.88
CA LYS A 84 -5.12 6.58 8.69
C LYS A 84 -5.95 5.37 8.26
N GLU A 85 -6.18 5.31 6.97
CA GLU A 85 -6.51 4.09 6.25
C GLU A 85 -5.41 3.81 5.24
N SER A 86 -4.85 2.61 5.28
CA SER A 86 -3.87 2.10 4.33
C SER A 86 -4.48 0.95 3.56
N ASN A 87 -4.33 0.95 2.23
CA ASN A 87 -5.05 0.05 1.36
C ASN A 87 -4.08 -0.84 0.57
N SER A 88 -4.39 -2.13 0.45
CA SER A 88 -3.60 -3.06 -0.35
C SER A 88 -4.46 -3.97 -1.24
N GLY A 89 -3.85 -4.44 -2.34
CA GLY A 89 -4.35 -5.56 -3.12
C GLY A 89 -4.00 -6.90 -2.47
N GLY A 90 -3.86 -7.93 -3.28
CA GLY A 90 -3.45 -9.26 -2.82
C GLY A 90 -4.61 -10.19 -2.52
N THR A 91 -4.32 -11.26 -1.78
CA THR A 91 -5.28 -12.32 -1.47
C THR A 91 -5.87 -12.23 -0.07
N PHE A 92 -5.44 -11.27 0.77
CA PHE A 92 -5.85 -11.25 2.18
C PHE A 92 -7.33 -10.91 2.36
N ALA A 93 -7.82 -9.83 1.71
CA ALA A 93 -9.25 -9.52 1.73
C ALA A 93 -10.09 -10.60 1.05
N PHE A 94 -9.55 -11.24 0.00
CA PHE A 94 -10.19 -12.38 -0.66
C PHE A 94 -10.37 -13.55 0.32
N ALA A 95 -9.35 -13.90 1.10
CA ALA A 95 -9.42 -14.95 2.11
C ALA A 95 -10.44 -14.63 3.20
N LEU A 96 -10.45 -13.38 3.74
CA LEU A 96 -11.48 -12.93 4.68
C LEU A 96 -12.88 -13.11 4.10
N GLY A 97 -13.09 -12.64 2.87
CA GLY A 97 -14.37 -12.76 2.19
C GLY A 97 -14.83 -14.21 2.00
N GLN A 98 -13.91 -15.13 1.71
CA GLN A 98 -14.20 -16.57 1.61
C GLN A 98 -14.61 -17.22 2.94
N LEU A 99 -14.18 -16.64 4.07
CA LEU A 99 -14.64 -17.04 5.41
C LEU A 99 -15.91 -16.30 5.86
N GLU A 100 -16.53 -15.53 4.95
CA GLU A 100 -17.68 -14.66 5.24
C GLU A 100 -17.39 -13.61 6.32
N LEU A 101 -16.11 -13.19 6.44
CA LEU A 101 -15.68 -12.11 7.31
C LEU A 101 -15.67 -10.78 6.54
N SER A 102 -16.22 -9.73 7.16
CA SER A 102 -16.02 -8.34 6.72
C SER A 102 -14.71 -7.75 7.25
N GLY A 103 -14.10 -8.40 8.23
CA GLY A 103 -12.84 -7.99 8.82
C GLY A 103 -12.67 -8.38 10.27
N PHE A 104 -11.68 -7.77 10.90
CA PHE A 104 -11.41 -7.91 12.33
C PHE A 104 -10.68 -6.69 12.88
N THR A 105 -10.77 -6.48 14.20
CA THR A 105 -9.97 -5.48 14.92
C THR A 105 -9.03 -6.19 15.89
N LEU A 106 -7.78 -5.74 15.95
CA LEU A 106 -6.81 -6.11 16.97
C LEU A 106 -6.83 -5.04 18.06
N ASN A 107 -7.36 -5.40 19.22
CA ASN A 107 -7.44 -4.58 20.41
C ASN A 107 -6.33 -4.92 21.40
N ASN A 108 -5.90 -3.95 22.19
CA ASN A 108 -4.86 -4.11 23.18
C ASN A 108 -3.50 -4.57 22.58
N ALA A 109 -2.68 -5.25 23.36
CA ALA A 109 -1.41 -5.84 22.95
C ALA A 109 -1.19 -7.14 23.73
N THR A 110 -0.43 -8.06 23.14
CA THR A 110 -0.01 -9.29 23.84
C THR A 110 1.35 -9.10 24.53
N GLU A 111 1.67 -9.94 25.51
CA GLU A 111 2.98 -9.94 26.18
C GLU A 111 4.07 -10.54 25.31
N ASP A 112 3.75 -11.63 24.61
CA ASP A 112 4.65 -12.35 23.71
C ASP A 112 4.29 -12.12 22.25
N TRP A 113 5.26 -12.25 21.37
CA TRP A 113 5.01 -12.18 19.93
C TRP A 113 4.20 -13.37 19.43
N VAL A 114 3.12 -13.07 18.68
CA VAL A 114 2.18 -14.09 18.18
C VAL A 114 2.00 -14.03 16.67
N VAL A 115 1.63 -15.20 16.13
CA VAL A 115 0.94 -15.35 14.85
C VAL A 115 -0.53 -15.64 15.15
N ILE A 116 -1.42 -14.88 14.55
CA ILE A 116 -2.86 -15.10 14.66
C ILE A 116 -3.31 -15.94 13.46
N HIS A 117 -3.90 -17.11 13.70
CA HIS A 117 -4.40 -17.97 12.63
C HIS A 117 -5.93 -18.00 12.66
N ILE A 118 -6.56 -17.38 11.66
CA ILE A 118 -8.01 -17.39 11.44
C ILE A 118 -8.34 -18.56 10.52
N GLN A 119 -8.90 -19.60 11.08
CA GLN A 119 -9.14 -20.86 10.39
C GLN A 119 -10.51 -20.87 9.68
N LYS A 120 -10.61 -21.68 8.63
CA LYS A 120 -11.88 -21.94 7.93
C LYS A 120 -12.95 -22.62 8.79
N SER A 121 -12.57 -23.19 9.93
CA SER A 121 -13.49 -23.70 10.96
C SER A 121 -14.21 -22.59 11.73
N GLY A 122 -13.70 -21.34 11.66
CA GLY A 122 -14.12 -20.21 12.48
C GLY A 122 -13.31 -20.05 13.78
N GLU A 123 -12.39 -20.96 14.06
CA GLU A 123 -11.47 -20.86 15.20
C GLU A 123 -10.39 -19.80 14.92
N VAL A 124 -10.02 -19.02 15.94
CA VAL A 124 -8.89 -18.10 15.94
C VAL A 124 -7.85 -18.59 16.92
N ARG A 125 -6.66 -18.94 16.44
CA ARG A 125 -5.54 -19.42 17.25
C ARG A 125 -4.47 -18.37 17.37
N PHE A 126 -3.73 -18.45 18.48
CA PHE A 126 -2.58 -17.61 18.80
C PHE A 126 -1.37 -18.52 18.95
N ASP A 127 -0.56 -18.60 17.91
CA ASP A 127 0.65 -19.42 17.89
C ASP A 127 1.87 -18.54 18.21
N SER A 128 2.97 -19.13 18.72
CA SER A 128 4.21 -18.38 18.96
C SER A 128 4.80 -17.87 17.66
N ALA A 129 5.27 -16.61 17.67
CA ALA A 129 5.93 -16.01 16.52
C ALA A 129 7.46 -16.05 16.58
N GLU A 130 8.04 -16.67 17.62
CA GLU A 130 9.48 -16.56 17.94
C GLU A 130 10.40 -16.93 16.78
N GLN A 131 10.06 -18.00 16.03
CA GLN A 131 10.84 -18.44 14.87
C GLN A 131 10.81 -17.48 13.66
N TYR A 132 9.88 -16.53 13.64
CA TYR A 132 9.70 -15.57 12.53
C TYR A 132 10.26 -14.18 12.85
N LEU A 133 10.69 -13.93 14.10
CA LEU A 133 11.21 -12.63 14.51
C LEU A 133 12.54 -12.31 13.83
N GLY A 134 12.73 -11.04 13.46
CA GLY A 134 13.90 -10.56 12.74
C GLY A 134 13.99 -11.02 11.29
N LYS A 135 13.04 -11.85 10.83
CA LYS A 135 12.99 -12.34 9.45
C LYS A 135 12.41 -11.29 8.52
N SER A 136 13.03 -11.14 7.34
CA SER A 136 12.46 -10.33 6.27
C SER A 136 11.12 -10.92 5.77
N ASN A 137 10.35 -10.15 5.04
CA ASN A 137 9.01 -10.57 4.61
C ASN A 137 9.02 -11.85 3.77
N PHE A 138 9.96 -11.98 2.82
CA PHE A 138 10.03 -13.17 1.97
C PHE A 138 10.46 -14.39 2.77
N GLU A 139 11.45 -14.26 3.67
CA GLU A 139 11.88 -15.34 4.57
C GLU A 139 10.75 -15.75 5.52
N ALA A 140 10.10 -14.78 6.16
CA ALA A 140 8.96 -15.03 7.04
C ALA A 140 7.78 -15.70 6.31
N ALA A 141 7.45 -15.23 5.10
CA ALA A 141 6.39 -15.85 4.29
C ALA A 141 6.69 -17.30 3.93
N ALA A 142 7.93 -17.62 3.54
CA ALA A 142 8.34 -18.99 3.26
C ALA A 142 8.14 -19.90 4.48
N LEU A 143 8.64 -19.48 5.66
CA LEU A 143 8.49 -20.23 6.91
C LEU A 143 7.01 -20.37 7.34
N LEU A 144 6.20 -19.32 7.15
CA LEU A 144 4.76 -19.37 7.43
C LEU A 144 4.06 -20.34 6.51
N HIS A 145 4.39 -20.35 5.20
CA HIS A 145 3.82 -21.32 4.26
C HIS A 145 4.28 -22.75 4.53
N ASP A 146 5.50 -22.94 5.01
CA ASP A 146 5.97 -24.28 5.43
C ASP A 146 5.18 -24.80 6.63
N ASN A 147 4.78 -23.93 7.56
CA ASN A 147 4.05 -24.31 8.77
C ASN A 147 2.52 -24.40 8.56
N TYR A 148 1.92 -23.44 7.85
CA TYR A 148 0.46 -23.35 7.66
C TYR A 148 -0.03 -23.88 6.29
N GLY A 149 0.90 -24.21 5.39
CA GLY A 149 0.60 -24.62 4.03
C GLY A 149 0.38 -23.45 3.07
N LYS A 150 0.20 -23.77 1.77
CA LYS A 150 0.03 -22.77 0.69
C LYS A 150 -1.41 -22.31 0.49
N LYS A 151 -2.38 -22.90 1.21
CA LYS A 151 -3.81 -22.53 1.10
C LYS A 151 -4.21 -21.52 2.19
N VAL A 152 -3.35 -20.55 2.41
CA VAL A 152 -3.54 -19.43 3.33
C VAL A 152 -3.14 -18.13 2.67
N SER A 153 -3.65 -17.02 3.19
CA SER A 153 -3.17 -15.68 2.89
C SER A 153 -2.55 -15.07 4.14
N LEU A 154 -1.50 -14.31 3.95
CA LEU A 154 -0.68 -13.74 5.02
C LEU A 154 -0.83 -12.22 5.07
N ALA A 155 -0.79 -11.65 6.29
CA ALA A 155 -0.49 -10.25 6.56
C ALA A 155 0.68 -10.22 7.54
N ILE A 156 1.82 -9.63 7.16
CA ILE A 156 3.10 -9.75 7.87
C ILE A 156 3.58 -8.39 8.33
N CYS A 157 3.99 -8.30 9.59
CA CYS A 157 4.81 -7.22 10.12
C CYS A 157 6.28 -7.51 9.81
N GLY A 158 6.90 -6.69 8.96
CA GLY A 158 8.32 -6.80 8.63
C GLY A 158 9.24 -6.41 9.80
N PRO A 159 10.56 -6.63 9.66
CA PRO A 159 11.51 -6.34 10.73
C PRO A 159 11.53 -4.87 11.17
N VAL A 160 11.25 -3.94 10.24
CA VAL A 160 11.14 -2.51 10.55
C VAL A 160 9.94 -2.20 11.44
N GLY A 161 8.82 -2.90 11.25
CA GLY A 161 7.66 -2.81 12.12
C GLY A 161 7.90 -3.40 13.50
N GLU A 162 8.69 -4.46 13.63
CA GLU A 162 9.04 -5.08 14.91
C GLU A 162 9.73 -4.10 15.87
N TYR A 163 10.62 -3.24 15.35
CA TYR A 163 11.26 -2.20 16.17
C TYR A 163 10.57 -0.82 16.08
N LEU A 164 9.31 -0.78 15.62
CA LEU A 164 8.45 0.40 15.61
C LEU A 164 8.92 1.52 14.67
N GLY A 165 9.56 1.17 13.55
CA GLY A 165 9.87 2.12 12.50
C GLY A 165 8.60 2.62 11.82
N LEU A 166 8.40 3.95 11.77
CA LEU A 166 7.15 4.57 11.34
C LEU A 166 6.94 4.55 9.82
N ALA A 167 7.98 4.27 9.06
CA ALA A 167 7.90 4.03 7.62
C ALA A 167 7.42 2.60 7.28
N SER A 168 7.14 1.75 8.28
CA SER A 168 6.73 0.37 8.06
C SER A 168 5.24 0.23 7.72
N GLY A 169 4.97 -0.67 6.78
CA GLY A 169 3.64 -1.14 6.40
C GLY A 169 3.39 -2.58 6.81
N ILE A 170 2.28 -3.13 6.34
CA ILE A 170 1.89 -4.53 6.50
C ILE A 170 1.91 -5.18 5.12
N ALA A 171 2.76 -6.20 4.95
CA ALA A 171 2.88 -6.93 3.70
C ALA A 171 1.81 -8.02 3.62
N THR A 172 1.09 -8.10 2.49
CA THR A 172 0.09 -9.14 2.24
C THR A 172 0.47 -10.01 1.05
N SER A 173 -0.01 -11.26 1.05
CA SER A 173 0.24 -12.21 -0.04
C SER A 173 -0.40 -11.74 -1.35
N ASP A 174 0.34 -11.80 -2.45
CA ASP A 174 -0.21 -11.70 -3.79
C ASP A 174 -0.78 -13.06 -4.28
N ILE A 175 -1.18 -13.13 -5.56
CA ILE A 175 -1.75 -14.36 -6.15
C ILE A 175 -0.71 -15.49 -6.34
N ASP A 176 0.58 -15.14 -6.30
CA ASP A 176 1.71 -16.08 -6.43
C ASP A 176 2.42 -16.33 -5.08
N LEU A 177 1.75 -16.00 -3.97
CA LEU A 177 2.23 -16.16 -2.59
C LEU A 177 3.38 -15.23 -2.18
N ARG A 178 3.76 -14.23 -3.00
CA ARG A 178 4.75 -13.24 -2.59
C ARG A 178 4.16 -12.29 -1.53
N PRO A 179 4.90 -11.88 -0.49
CA PRO A 179 4.47 -10.87 0.47
C PRO A 179 4.74 -9.45 -0.07
N SER A 180 4.27 -9.17 -1.29
CA SER A 180 4.65 -7.98 -2.05
C SER A 180 3.51 -6.98 -2.27
N ARG A 181 2.35 -7.19 -1.62
CA ARG A 181 1.24 -6.22 -1.62
C ARG A 181 1.17 -5.58 -0.25
N LEU A 182 1.52 -4.30 -0.16
CA LEU A 182 1.67 -3.61 1.10
C LEU A 182 0.51 -2.65 1.38
N ALA A 183 -0.08 -2.76 2.56
CA ALA A 183 -0.74 -1.64 3.20
C ALA A 183 0.38 -0.80 3.83
N ALA A 184 0.94 0.14 3.03
CA ALA A 184 2.28 0.65 3.28
C ALA A 184 2.30 1.92 4.14
N ARG A 185 1.37 2.86 3.90
CA ARG A 185 1.48 4.23 4.39
C ARG A 185 0.97 4.45 5.81
N GLY A 186 1.55 5.45 6.48
CA GLY A 186 1.08 5.96 7.78
C GLY A 186 1.53 5.17 9.00
N GLY A 187 2.47 4.23 8.86
CA GLY A 187 3.07 3.51 9.97
C GLY A 187 2.20 2.39 10.55
N VAL A 188 1.28 1.81 9.75
CA VAL A 188 0.42 0.71 10.22
C VAL A 188 1.21 -0.53 10.63
N GLY A 189 2.41 -0.75 10.03
CA GLY A 189 3.33 -1.81 10.43
C GLY A 189 3.87 -1.61 11.84
N ALA A 190 4.22 -0.38 12.22
CA ALA A 190 4.64 -0.05 13.58
C ALA A 190 3.51 -0.26 14.60
N VAL A 191 2.25 0.03 14.24
CA VAL A 191 1.09 -0.27 15.09
C VAL A 191 0.91 -1.77 15.27
N MET A 192 1.07 -2.58 14.20
CA MET A 192 1.05 -4.03 14.31
C MET A 192 2.18 -4.55 15.19
N GLY A 193 3.39 -4.00 15.05
CA GLY A 193 4.56 -4.32 15.87
C GLY A 193 4.37 -3.94 17.34
N SER A 194 3.76 -2.79 17.64
CA SER A 194 3.47 -2.37 19.03
C SER A 194 2.51 -3.31 19.76
N LYS A 195 1.70 -4.05 18.99
CA LYS A 195 0.79 -5.08 19.50
C LYS A 195 1.46 -6.46 19.63
N LYS A 196 2.72 -6.59 19.19
CA LYS A 196 3.49 -7.84 19.10
C LYS A 196 2.79 -8.91 18.26
N VAL A 197 2.18 -8.52 17.16
CA VAL A 197 1.63 -9.42 16.15
C VAL A 197 2.60 -9.48 14.97
N LYS A 198 3.25 -10.63 14.78
CA LYS A 198 4.19 -10.84 13.67
C LYS A 198 3.47 -11.10 12.36
N ALA A 199 2.40 -11.90 12.40
CA ALA A 199 1.60 -12.19 11.22
C ALA A 199 0.16 -12.53 11.59
N VAL A 200 -0.73 -12.29 10.63
CA VAL A 200 -2.07 -12.86 10.61
C VAL A 200 -2.15 -13.81 9.42
N VAL A 201 -2.55 -15.04 9.68
CA VAL A 201 -2.73 -16.12 8.69
C VAL A 201 -4.21 -16.37 8.55
N VAL A 202 -4.74 -16.33 7.33
CA VAL A 202 -6.16 -16.57 7.05
C VAL A 202 -6.29 -17.73 6.07
N ASP A 203 -7.05 -18.75 6.45
CA ASP A 203 -7.31 -19.90 5.57
C ASP A 203 -8.07 -19.48 4.32
N LEU A 204 -7.68 -20.00 3.16
CA LEU A 204 -8.49 -19.96 1.95
C LEU A 204 -9.61 -20.98 2.01
N ASN A 205 -10.78 -20.62 1.49
CA ASN A 205 -11.96 -21.44 1.45
C ASN A 205 -12.67 -21.31 0.08
N LYS A 206 -13.90 -21.75 -0.01
CA LYS A 206 -14.75 -21.58 -1.18
C LYS A 206 -15.33 -20.16 -1.25
N MET A 207 -15.64 -19.72 -2.47
CA MET A 207 -16.39 -18.48 -2.69
C MET A 207 -17.66 -18.48 -1.84
N PRO A 208 -18.02 -17.37 -1.17
CA PRO A 208 -19.22 -17.26 -0.38
C PRO A 208 -20.47 -17.51 -1.21
N THR A 209 -21.51 -18.03 -0.56
CA THR A 209 -22.80 -18.28 -1.21
C THR A 209 -23.58 -16.97 -1.38
N PHE A 210 -24.22 -16.81 -2.53
CA PHE A 210 -25.09 -15.66 -2.81
C PHE A 210 -26.56 -16.05 -2.73
N HIS A 211 -27.39 -15.15 -2.22
CA HIS A 211 -28.84 -15.33 -2.22
C HIS A 211 -29.39 -15.50 -3.64
N ASP A 212 -28.90 -14.69 -4.59
CA ASP A 212 -29.20 -14.81 -6.02
C ASP A 212 -27.89 -14.91 -6.84
N ARG A 213 -27.40 -16.12 -6.96
CA ARG A 213 -26.16 -16.41 -7.72
C ARG A 213 -26.27 -15.97 -9.18
N ARG A 214 -27.45 -16.13 -9.80
CA ARG A 214 -27.63 -15.78 -11.22
C ARG A 214 -27.50 -14.28 -11.44
N LYS A 215 -28.11 -13.49 -10.55
CA LYS A 215 -28.04 -12.01 -10.61
C LYS A 215 -26.59 -11.53 -10.37
N VAL A 216 -25.91 -12.06 -9.36
CA VAL A 216 -24.51 -11.69 -9.08
C VAL A 216 -23.59 -12.05 -10.24
N MET A 217 -23.69 -13.25 -10.81
CA MET A 217 -22.85 -13.65 -11.95
C MET A 217 -23.17 -12.83 -13.21
N GLY A 218 -24.44 -12.41 -13.40
CA GLY A 218 -24.82 -11.49 -14.45
C GLY A 218 -24.16 -10.11 -14.25
N SER A 219 -24.16 -9.61 -13.03
CA SER A 219 -23.51 -8.32 -12.70
C SER A 219 -21.98 -8.38 -12.86
N VAL A 220 -21.35 -9.48 -12.46
CA VAL A 220 -19.89 -9.70 -12.70
C VAL A 220 -19.57 -9.64 -14.20
N LYS A 221 -20.34 -10.34 -15.02
CA LYS A 221 -20.14 -10.35 -16.48
C LYS A 221 -20.31 -8.96 -17.08
N GLU A 222 -21.34 -8.24 -16.67
CA GLU A 222 -21.63 -6.90 -17.17
C GLU A 222 -20.55 -5.90 -16.72
N TYR A 223 -20.13 -5.96 -15.47
CA TYR A 223 -19.07 -5.09 -14.96
C TYR A 223 -17.74 -5.32 -15.70
N ASN A 224 -17.34 -6.59 -15.91
CA ASN A 224 -16.13 -6.88 -16.69
C ASN A 224 -16.22 -6.39 -18.12
N ARG A 225 -17.39 -6.52 -18.77
CA ARG A 225 -17.62 -5.95 -20.11
C ARG A 225 -17.43 -4.43 -20.12
N LEU A 226 -18.01 -3.72 -19.13
CA LEU A 226 -17.86 -2.27 -19.01
C LEU A 226 -16.41 -1.83 -18.77
N LEU A 227 -15.63 -2.61 -18.03
CA LEU A 227 -14.19 -2.36 -17.85
C LEU A 227 -13.43 -2.53 -19.17
N ASP A 228 -13.67 -3.63 -19.89
CA ASP A 228 -12.96 -3.94 -21.14
C ASP A 228 -13.27 -2.93 -22.28
N GLU A 229 -14.40 -2.24 -22.23
CA GLU A 229 -14.78 -1.21 -23.20
C GLU A 229 -14.06 0.15 -22.96
N GLN A 230 -13.35 0.31 -21.83
CA GLN A 230 -12.67 1.54 -21.50
C GLN A 230 -11.23 1.56 -22.01
N ALA A 231 -10.88 2.53 -22.86
CA ALA A 231 -9.53 2.71 -23.38
C ALA A 231 -8.47 2.90 -22.28
N ALA A 232 -8.84 3.55 -21.17
CA ALA A 232 -7.95 3.72 -20.02
C ALA A 232 -7.57 2.37 -19.39
N ILE A 233 -8.49 1.41 -19.30
CA ILE A 233 -8.20 0.07 -18.75
C ILE A 233 -7.22 -0.69 -19.66
N ASP A 234 -7.36 -0.60 -20.97
CA ASP A 234 -6.41 -1.20 -21.90
C ASP A 234 -5.00 -0.59 -21.75
N THR A 235 -4.91 0.71 -21.55
CA THR A 235 -3.64 1.40 -21.28
C THR A 235 -3.03 0.95 -19.95
N PHE A 236 -3.82 0.86 -18.87
CA PHE A 236 -3.35 0.33 -17.59
C PHE A 236 -2.89 -1.12 -17.69
N ARG A 237 -3.58 -1.96 -18.45
CA ARG A 237 -3.18 -3.36 -18.68
C ARG A 237 -1.83 -3.46 -19.41
N LYS A 238 -1.59 -2.58 -20.38
CA LYS A 238 -0.36 -2.59 -21.17
C LYS A 238 0.85 -2.00 -20.43
N LEU A 239 0.68 -0.83 -19.83
CA LEU A 239 1.79 -0.02 -19.30
C LEU A 239 1.86 -0.04 -17.77
N GLY A 240 0.82 -0.53 -17.09
CA GLY A 240 0.70 -0.42 -15.66
C GLY A 240 0.63 1.03 -15.18
N THR A 241 0.89 1.23 -13.90
CA THR A 241 0.97 2.58 -13.33
C THR A 241 2.23 3.33 -13.75
N ALA A 242 3.24 2.63 -14.28
CA ALA A 242 4.50 3.23 -14.74
C ALA A 242 4.30 4.31 -15.82
N MET A 243 3.21 4.23 -16.61
CA MET A 243 2.84 5.28 -17.59
C MET A 243 2.71 6.67 -16.96
N MET A 244 2.41 6.74 -15.67
CA MET A 244 2.31 8.03 -14.98
C MET A 244 3.67 8.73 -14.86
N ALA A 245 4.79 7.99 -14.92
CA ALA A 245 6.12 8.60 -14.94
C ALA A 245 6.34 9.41 -16.22
N ASP A 246 5.90 8.90 -17.38
CA ASP A 246 5.96 9.62 -18.66
C ASP A 246 5.11 10.90 -18.61
N ILE A 247 3.87 10.77 -18.12
CA ILE A 247 2.92 11.88 -18.00
C ILE A 247 3.48 12.96 -17.06
N GLN A 248 3.93 12.57 -15.87
CA GLN A 248 4.42 13.53 -14.87
C GLN A 248 5.77 14.14 -15.28
N ASN A 249 6.66 13.39 -15.95
CA ASN A 249 7.87 13.95 -16.52
C ASN A 249 7.54 15.00 -17.60
N HIS A 250 6.54 14.74 -18.44
CA HIS A 250 6.09 15.70 -19.48
C HIS A 250 5.48 16.95 -18.86
N GLN A 251 4.58 16.80 -17.88
CA GLN A 251 3.89 17.91 -17.23
C GLN A 251 4.78 18.72 -16.27
N GLY A 252 5.91 18.15 -15.83
CA GLY A 252 6.77 18.79 -14.82
C GLY A 252 6.38 18.49 -13.37
N GLY A 253 5.52 17.48 -13.15
CA GLY A 253 5.03 17.05 -11.83
C GLY A 253 5.78 15.84 -11.24
N LEU A 254 6.78 15.30 -11.96
CA LEU A 254 7.60 14.19 -11.46
C LEU A 254 8.56 14.66 -10.36
N PRO A 255 8.60 14.02 -9.19
CA PRO A 255 9.61 14.38 -8.18
C PRO A 255 11.01 13.99 -8.68
N VAL A 256 11.93 14.96 -8.68
CA VAL A 256 13.31 14.78 -9.10
C VAL A 256 14.24 15.39 -8.06
N ARG A 257 15.22 14.61 -7.57
CA ARG A 257 16.25 15.02 -6.61
C ARG A 257 15.66 15.85 -5.46
N ASN A 258 14.91 15.19 -4.62
CA ASN A 258 14.17 15.77 -3.49
C ASN A 258 13.24 16.92 -3.91
N PHE A 259 12.42 16.73 -4.97
CA PHE A 259 11.51 17.75 -5.52
C PHE A 259 12.21 19.06 -5.92
N SER A 260 13.51 19.00 -6.25
CA SER A 260 14.26 20.17 -6.76
C SER A 260 13.90 20.52 -8.20
N ALA A 261 13.43 19.54 -8.96
CA ALA A 261 12.93 19.69 -10.31
C ALA A 261 11.69 18.81 -10.51
N GLY A 262 10.93 19.09 -11.55
CA GLY A 262 9.72 18.33 -11.91
C GLY A 262 9.87 17.49 -13.18
N ARG A 263 11.04 17.52 -13.80
CA ARG A 263 11.37 16.79 -15.02
C ARG A 263 12.75 16.19 -14.89
N LEU A 264 12.89 14.88 -15.12
CA LEU A 264 14.16 14.17 -15.02
C LEU A 264 14.97 14.30 -16.30
N ILE A 265 14.33 14.13 -17.45
CA ILE A 265 14.94 14.20 -18.77
C ILE A 265 14.05 14.97 -19.74
N ASP A 266 14.67 15.43 -20.83
CA ASP A 266 13.96 15.89 -22.02
C ASP A 266 13.79 14.72 -22.99
N THR A 267 12.53 14.27 -23.17
CA THR A 267 12.19 13.12 -24.02
C THR A 267 12.42 13.36 -25.51
N ASP A 268 12.58 14.62 -25.94
CA ASP A 268 12.98 14.96 -27.31
C ASP A 268 14.47 14.70 -27.57
N VAL A 269 15.26 14.55 -26.49
CA VAL A 269 16.72 14.38 -26.57
C VAL A 269 17.14 12.94 -26.28
N GLU A 270 16.54 12.31 -25.29
CA GLU A 270 16.91 10.95 -24.86
C GLU A 270 15.70 10.13 -24.37
N PRO A 271 15.76 8.78 -24.42
CA PRO A 271 14.67 7.93 -23.95
C PRO A 271 14.51 7.99 -22.43
N PHE A 272 13.27 8.07 -21.97
CA PHE A 272 12.93 8.03 -20.54
C PHE A 272 12.89 6.59 -20.04
N LYS A 273 14.00 6.10 -19.49
CA LYS A 273 14.14 4.70 -19.07
C LYS A 273 13.26 4.31 -17.86
N LEU A 274 12.80 5.28 -17.05
CA LEU A 274 11.84 5.04 -15.99
C LEU A 274 10.38 5.19 -16.45
N GLY A 275 10.14 5.42 -17.74
CA GLY A 275 8.81 5.51 -18.33
C GLY A 275 8.15 4.15 -18.55
N GLY A 276 6.84 4.14 -18.62
CA GLY A 276 6.04 2.92 -18.78
C GLY A 276 6.31 2.18 -20.08
N ASP A 277 6.48 2.90 -21.18
CA ASP A 277 6.79 2.30 -22.48
C ASP A 277 8.16 1.59 -22.46
N PHE A 278 9.20 2.27 -21.97
CA PHE A 278 10.55 1.69 -21.88
C PHE A 278 10.59 0.47 -20.98
N ILE A 279 10.03 0.57 -19.77
CA ILE A 279 9.98 -0.55 -18.80
C ILE A 279 9.23 -1.74 -19.40
N ARG A 280 8.10 -1.50 -20.08
CA ARG A 280 7.33 -2.56 -20.72
C ARG A 280 8.13 -3.26 -21.81
N GLU A 281 8.72 -2.51 -22.73
CA GLU A 281 9.50 -3.06 -23.85
C GLU A 281 10.70 -3.88 -23.34
N GLN A 282 11.46 -3.33 -22.40
CA GLN A 282 12.59 -4.01 -21.77
C GLN A 282 12.17 -5.29 -21.06
N ASN A 283 11.13 -5.23 -20.25
CA ASN A 283 10.65 -6.38 -19.48
C ASN A 283 10.14 -7.51 -20.38
N LEU A 284 9.38 -7.18 -21.43
CA LEU A 284 8.92 -8.17 -22.43
C LEU A 284 10.08 -8.80 -23.21
N ALA A 285 11.06 -7.99 -23.62
CA ALA A 285 12.25 -8.49 -24.31
C ALA A 285 13.07 -9.49 -23.47
N ARG A 286 12.97 -9.38 -22.15
CA ARG A 286 13.63 -10.27 -21.19
C ARG A 286 12.75 -11.45 -20.71
N GLY A 287 11.49 -11.53 -21.17
CA GLY A 287 10.54 -12.59 -20.81
C GLY A 287 9.78 -12.34 -19.49
N GLY A 288 9.73 -11.10 -19.01
CA GLY A 288 8.90 -10.72 -17.87
C GLY A 288 7.43 -10.54 -18.23
N GLU A 289 6.58 -10.41 -17.21
CA GLU A 289 5.14 -10.15 -17.36
C GLU A 289 4.81 -8.67 -17.22
N THR A 290 3.93 -8.15 -18.07
CA THR A 290 3.47 -6.76 -18.02
C THR A 290 1.97 -6.61 -17.76
N ALA A 291 1.20 -7.69 -17.89
CA ALA A 291 -0.22 -7.73 -17.56
C ALA A 291 -0.41 -8.77 -16.45
N HIS A 292 -0.26 -8.35 -15.20
CA HIS A 292 -0.30 -9.23 -14.04
C HIS A 292 -1.41 -8.78 -13.06
N ALA A 293 -2.22 -9.71 -12.58
CA ALA A 293 -3.29 -9.41 -11.64
C ALA A 293 -2.73 -9.27 -10.22
N CYS A 294 -2.98 -8.13 -9.56
CA CYS A 294 -2.55 -7.94 -8.17
C CYS A 294 -3.43 -8.67 -7.15
N MET A 295 -4.64 -9.11 -7.53
CA MET A 295 -5.60 -9.80 -6.68
C MET A 295 -6.45 -10.76 -7.48
N PRO A 296 -7.09 -11.78 -6.85
CA PRO A 296 -7.96 -12.73 -7.55
C PRO A 296 -9.12 -12.05 -8.28
N GLY A 297 -9.36 -12.46 -9.52
CA GLY A 297 -10.47 -11.98 -10.35
C GLY A 297 -10.27 -10.63 -11.02
N CYS A 298 -9.16 -9.93 -10.79
CA CYS A 298 -8.90 -8.64 -11.42
C CYS A 298 -8.63 -8.79 -12.91
N THR A 299 -9.44 -8.13 -13.75
CA THR A 299 -9.29 -8.10 -15.21
C THR A 299 -8.55 -6.84 -15.71
N ILE A 300 -8.22 -5.90 -14.81
CA ILE A 300 -7.43 -4.70 -15.16
C ILE A 300 -5.98 -5.08 -15.39
N GLU A 301 -5.41 -5.98 -14.56
CA GLU A 301 -4.07 -6.56 -14.70
C GLU A 301 -2.97 -5.50 -14.88
N CYS A 302 -3.04 -4.41 -14.11
CA CYS A 302 -2.11 -3.27 -14.22
C CYS A 302 -0.76 -3.48 -13.53
N SER A 303 -0.52 -4.65 -12.96
CA SER A 303 0.74 -5.00 -12.29
C SER A 303 1.72 -5.69 -13.25
N ASN A 304 2.93 -5.96 -12.78
CA ASN A 304 3.99 -6.59 -13.57
C ASN A 304 4.86 -7.52 -12.71
N ILE A 305 5.61 -8.39 -13.37
CA ILE A 305 6.73 -9.14 -12.82
C ILE A 305 7.96 -8.69 -13.59
N TYR A 306 8.83 -7.91 -12.93
CA TYR A 306 10.01 -7.34 -13.55
C TYR A 306 11.20 -8.29 -13.40
N VAL A 307 11.90 -8.54 -14.52
CA VAL A 307 13.00 -9.50 -14.61
C VAL A 307 14.31 -8.84 -15.03
N ASP A 308 15.43 -9.46 -14.67
CA ASP A 308 16.76 -9.07 -15.10
C ASP A 308 17.08 -9.52 -16.55
N GLU A 309 18.27 -9.22 -17.02
CA GLU A 309 18.76 -9.60 -18.36
C GLU A 309 18.76 -11.11 -18.61
N SER A 310 18.81 -11.93 -17.57
CA SER A 310 18.73 -13.39 -17.65
C SER A 310 17.30 -13.94 -17.66
N GLY A 311 16.30 -13.09 -17.51
CA GLY A 311 14.89 -13.46 -17.34
C GLY A 311 14.52 -13.90 -15.93
N LYS A 312 15.40 -13.68 -14.94
CA LYS A 312 15.12 -13.97 -13.54
C LYS A 312 14.35 -12.82 -12.91
N GLU A 313 13.30 -13.13 -12.16
CA GLU A 313 12.53 -12.14 -11.40
C GLU A 313 13.41 -11.36 -10.42
N ILE A 314 13.31 -10.03 -10.49
CA ILE A 314 13.88 -9.10 -9.50
C ILE A 314 12.80 -8.73 -8.49
N VAL A 315 11.64 -8.25 -8.98
CA VAL A 315 10.56 -7.75 -8.12
C VAL A 315 9.20 -7.82 -8.82
N SER A 316 8.15 -7.99 -8.05
CA SER A 316 6.76 -7.77 -8.46
C SER A 316 6.05 -6.95 -7.37
N PRO A 317 5.50 -5.75 -7.74
CA PRO A 317 5.64 -5.04 -9.00
C PRO A 317 6.69 -3.91 -8.98
N VAL A 318 6.97 -3.34 -10.15
CA VAL A 318 7.48 -1.97 -10.31
C VAL A 318 6.26 -1.08 -10.62
N GLU A 319 5.99 -0.11 -9.75
CA GLU A 319 4.83 0.80 -9.87
C GLU A 319 5.26 2.28 -9.81
N TYR A 320 4.40 3.17 -10.29
CA TYR A 320 4.70 4.59 -10.47
C TYR A 320 5.20 5.30 -9.20
N GLU A 321 4.55 5.09 -8.07
CA GLU A 321 4.96 5.75 -6.82
C GLU A 321 6.40 5.41 -6.42
N THR A 322 6.80 4.16 -6.64
CA THR A 322 8.19 3.72 -6.43
C THR A 322 9.15 4.31 -7.47
N LEU A 323 8.72 4.36 -8.75
CA LEU A 323 9.49 5.02 -9.82
C LEU A 323 9.75 6.49 -9.51
N GLY A 324 8.75 7.19 -8.99
CA GLY A 324 8.86 8.60 -8.62
C GLY A 324 9.74 8.82 -7.40
N LEU A 325 9.49 8.10 -6.30
CA LEU A 325 10.13 8.42 -5.02
C LEU A 325 11.48 7.72 -4.81
N ILE A 326 11.60 6.43 -5.11
CA ILE A 326 12.90 5.72 -5.06
C ILE A 326 13.72 6.00 -6.33
N GLY A 327 13.06 6.18 -7.49
CA GLY A 327 13.71 6.44 -8.76
C GLY A 327 14.15 7.90 -8.92
N SER A 328 13.37 8.67 -9.65
CA SER A 328 13.73 10.06 -10.03
C SER A 328 13.99 10.99 -8.84
N ASN A 329 13.25 10.86 -7.75
CA ASN A 329 13.45 11.68 -6.55
C ASN A 329 14.81 11.40 -5.86
N CYS A 330 15.33 10.18 -5.97
CA CYS A 330 16.68 9.84 -5.49
C CYS A 330 17.74 9.95 -6.60
N GLY A 331 17.36 10.37 -7.82
CA GLY A 331 18.30 10.58 -8.94
C GLY A 331 18.66 9.31 -9.70
N LEU A 332 17.94 8.19 -9.50
CA LEU A 332 18.13 6.99 -10.32
C LEU A 332 17.59 7.22 -11.74
N THR A 333 18.24 6.59 -12.70
CA THR A 333 17.87 6.62 -14.12
C THR A 333 17.80 5.22 -14.73
N ASP A 334 18.28 4.20 -14.02
CA ASP A 334 18.29 2.81 -14.46
C ASP A 334 17.15 2.01 -13.79
N PRO A 335 16.25 1.37 -14.57
CA PRO A 335 15.13 0.62 -14.00
C PRO A 335 15.56 -0.67 -13.28
N ASP A 336 16.71 -1.26 -13.60
CA ASP A 336 17.21 -2.44 -12.91
C ASP A 336 17.70 -2.10 -11.50
N ASP A 337 18.39 -0.97 -11.34
CA ASP A 337 18.80 -0.48 -10.02
C ASP A 337 17.57 -0.14 -9.18
N LEU A 338 16.58 0.55 -9.78
CA LEU A 338 15.31 0.80 -9.13
C LEU A 338 14.62 -0.50 -8.66
N ALA A 339 14.54 -1.50 -9.54
CA ALA A 339 13.87 -2.76 -9.23
C ALA A 339 14.54 -3.51 -8.07
N ARG A 340 15.88 -3.49 -7.99
CA ARG A 340 16.64 -4.08 -6.88
C ARG A 340 16.35 -3.36 -5.55
N ILE A 341 16.35 -2.03 -5.56
CA ILE A 341 16.02 -1.23 -4.37
C ILE A 341 14.55 -1.42 -3.97
N ASN A 342 13.62 -1.49 -4.93
CA ASN A 342 12.22 -1.80 -4.67
C ASN A 342 12.03 -3.17 -4.00
N PHE A 343 12.78 -4.19 -4.45
CA PHE A 343 12.77 -5.50 -3.80
C PHE A 343 13.17 -5.41 -2.32
N LEU A 344 14.24 -4.66 -1.99
CA LEU A 344 14.67 -4.46 -0.60
C LEU A 344 13.59 -3.78 0.24
N ALA A 345 12.87 -2.80 -0.33
CA ALA A 345 11.77 -2.15 0.37
C ALA A 345 10.60 -3.11 0.65
N ASN A 346 10.21 -3.94 -0.33
CA ASN A 346 9.18 -4.96 -0.16
C ASN A 346 9.58 -6.01 0.88
N ASP A 347 10.85 -6.44 0.85
CA ASP A 347 11.38 -7.47 1.76
C ASP A 347 11.46 -6.99 3.21
N LEU A 348 11.66 -5.69 3.43
CA LEU A 348 11.63 -5.09 4.77
C LEU A 348 10.23 -4.60 5.19
N GLY A 349 9.27 -4.55 4.26
CA GLY A 349 7.90 -4.11 4.53
C GLY A 349 7.79 -2.62 4.80
N VAL A 350 8.47 -1.78 4.01
CA VAL A 350 8.45 -0.32 4.16
C VAL A 350 7.77 0.38 2.99
N ASP A 351 7.17 1.54 3.28
CA ASP A 351 6.54 2.42 2.29
C ASP A 351 7.59 3.03 1.36
N THR A 352 7.56 2.67 0.08
CA THR A 352 8.51 3.20 -0.92
C THR A 352 8.40 4.70 -1.14
N ILE A 353 7.24 5.30 -0.87
CA ILE A 353 7.05 6.76 -0.92
C ILE A 353 7.80 7.42 0.24
N GLU A 354 7.51 6.97 1.46
CA GLU A 354 8.12 7.54 2.67
C GLU A 354 9.65 7.34 2.69
N ILE A 355 10.10 6.13 2.35
CA ILE A 355 11.52 5.80 2.32
C ILE A 355 12.25 6.51 1.17
N GLY A 356 11.65 6.59 -0.01
CA GLY A 356 12.24 7.31 -1.15
C GLY A 356 12.41 8.81 -0.86
N ALA A 357 11.41 9.42 -0.24
CA ALA A 357 11.52 10.81 0.23
C ALA A 357 12.57 10.96 1.35
N THR A 358 12.66 10.00 2.28
CA THR A 358 13.70 9.99 3.33
C THR A 358 15.11 9.93 2.72
N ILE A 359 15.34 9.04 1.77
CA ILE A 359 16.64 8.94 1.05
C ILE A 359 16.95 10.24 0.32
N GLY A 360 15.96 10.83 -0.39
CA GLY A 360 16.13 12.12 -1.05
C GLY A 360 16.54 13.24 -0.10
N VAL A 361 15.95 13.29 1.10
CA VAL A 361 16.31 14.24 2.18
C VAL A 361 17.73 13.99 2.70
N LEU A 362 18.14 12.73 2.87
CA LEU A 362 19.52 12.38 3.28
C LEU A 362 20.56 12.80 2.22
N MET A 363 20.24 12.60 0.94
CA MET A 363 21.09 13.05 -0.17
C MET A 363 21.19 14.58 -0.21
N GLU A 364 20.08 15.30 0.00
CA GLU A 364 20.10 16.77 0.10
C GLU A 364 20.88 17.26 1.33
N ALA A 365 20.89 16.49 2.42
CA ALA A 365 21.74 16.76 3.58
C ALA A 365 23.24 16.49 3.34
N GLY A 366 23.61 15.97 2.17
CA GLY A 366 24.99 15.70 1.79
C GLY A 366 25.59 14.39 2.32
N LEU A 367 24.74 13.43 2.74
CA LEU A 367 25.23 12.10 3.16
C LEU A 367 25.64 11.24 1.97
N ALA A 368 25.10 11.51 0.78
CA ALA A 368 25.47 10.88 -0.49
C ALA A 368 25.05 11.77 -1.66
N GLU A 369 25.60 11.51 -2.83
CA GLU A 369 25.16 12.15 -4.08
C GLU A 369 23.84 11.54 -4.57
N PHE A 370 23.03 12.34 -5.30
CA PHE A 370 21.84 11.81 -5.97
C PHE A 370 22.24 10.77 -7.01
N GLY A 371 21.58 9.58 -6.97
CA GLY A 371 21.87 8.45 -7.83
C GLY A 371 22.86 7.44 -7.24
N ASP A 372 23.32 7.63 -6.01
CA ASP A 372 24.22 6.69 -5.33
C ASP A 372 23.48 5.41 -4.89
N VAL A 373 23.49 4.40 -5.77
CA VAL A 373 22.86 3.07 -5.53
C VAL A 373 23.52 2.34 -4.37
N ALA A 374 24.83 2.53 -4.16
CA ALA A 374 25.55 1.87 -3.06
C ALA A 374 25.07 2.42 -1.71
N PHE A 375 24.92 3.74 -1.58
CA PHE A 375 24.33 4.37 -0.40
C PHE A 375 22.89 3.88 -0.17
N MET A 376 22.08 3.83 -1.22
CA MET A 376 20.69 3.33 -1.10
C MET A 376 20.65 1.88 -0.62
N THR A 377 21.51 1.02 -1.13
CA THR A 377 21.64 -0.36 -0.68
C THR A 377 22.05 -0.43 0.81
N GLN A 378 23.05 0.37 1.20
CA GLN A 378 23.49 0.47 2.59
C GLN A 378 22.35 0.99 3.51
N PHE A 379 21.56 1.95 3.05
CA PHE A 379 20.39 2.46 3.78
C PHE A 379 19.44 1.32 4.18
N PHE A 380 19.10 0.42 3.24
CA PHE A 380 18.23 -0.72 3.53
C PHE A 380 18.89 -1.75 4.45
N GLU A 381 20.21 -1.91 4.38
CA GLU A 381 20.92 -2.80 5.32
C GLU A 381 20.92 -2.23 6.75
N GLU A 382 21.09 -0.93 6.93
CA GLU A 382 20.93 -0.27 8.23
C GLU A 382 19.52 -0.45 8.81
N LEU A 383 18.49 -0.36 7.95
CA LEU A 383 17.10 -0.66 8.35
C LEU A 383 16.94 -2.13 8.74
N ARG A 384 17.54 -3.06 7.97
CA ARG A 384 17.45 -4.52 8.19
C ARG A 384 18.00 -4.91 9.55
N VAL A 385 19.19 -4.43 9.87
CA VAL A 385 19.85 -4.76 11.15
C VAL A 385 19.31 -3.93 12.33
N GLY A 386 18.52 -2.90 12.05
CA GLY A 386 17.98 -2.02 13.08
C GLY A 386 19.06 -1.29 13.86
N SER A 387 20.11 -0.84 13.17
CA SER A 387 21.18 -0.01 13.77
C SER A 387 20.61 1.30 14.31
N GLU A 388 21.40 2.06 15.06
CA GLU A 388 20.99 3.39 15.54
C GLU A 388 20.56 4.30 14.38
N LYS A 389 21.33 4.33 13.30
CA LYS A 389 20.97 5.05 12.06
C LYS A 389 19.72 4.49 11.42
N GLY A 390 19.63 3.17 11.25
CA GLY A 390 18.49 2.51 10.64
C GLY A 390 17.20 2.78 11.41
N ARG A 391 17.23 2.74 12.74
CA ARG A 391 16.08 3.08 13.59
C ARG A 391 15.67 4.55 13.47
N LEU A 392 16.63 5.47 13.35
CA LEU A 392 16.37 6.88 13.08
C LEU A 392 15.74 7.08 11.69
N TRP A 393 16.35 6.50 10.66
CA TRP A 393 15.89 6.64 9.28
C TRP A 393 14.51 6.02 9.04
N ALA A 394 14.18 4.96 9.76
CA ALA A 394 12.86 4.35 9.76
C ALA A 394 11.74 5.22 10.38
N GLN A 395 12.08 6.35 11.04
CA GLN A 395 11.08 7.25 11.63
C GLN A 395 10.39 8.17 10.62
N GLY A 396 10.79 8.10 9.36
CA GLY A 396 10.16 8.82 8.25
C GLY A 396 10.74 10.20 7.97
N THR A 397 10.38 10.71 6.83
CA THR A 397 10.97 11.87 6.16
C THR A 397 10.99 13.14 7.02
N ALA A 398 9.89 13.43 7.71
CA ALA A 398 9.78 14.65 8.54
C ALA A 398 10.80 14.64 9.68
N ARG A 399 10.90 13.53 10.43
CA ARG A 399 11.79 13.40 11.59
C ARG A 399 13.26 13.34 11.18
N VAL A 400 13.54 12.67 10.06
CA VAL A 400 14.88 12.61 9.48
C VAL A 400 15.32 13.98 8.99
N GLY A 401 14.44 14.70 8.28
CA GLY A 401 14.71 16.05 7.82
C GLY A 401 15.00 17.03 8.97
N GLU A 402 14.23 16.94 10.05
CA GLU A 402 14.46 17.71 11.28
C GLU A 402 15.83 17.37 11.91
N HIS A 403 16.15 16.09 12.03
CA HIS A 403 17.40 15.61 12.63
C HIS A 403 18.65 16.14 11.88
N TYR A 404 18.61 16.12 10.55
CA TYR A 404 19.72 16.60 9.71
C TYR A 404 19.65 18.08 9.35
N GLY A 405 18.64 18.81 9.83
CA GLY A 405 18.49 20.25 9.60
C GLY A 405 18.22 20.62 8.14
N VAL A 406 17.56 19.75 7.38
CA VAL A 406 17.22 20.00 5.98
C VAL A 406 16.09 21.02 5.88
N ALA A 407 16.30 22.09 5.12
CA ALA A 407 15.33 23.18 5.02
C ALA A 407 14.09 22.77 4.19
N ARG A 408 14.29 21.97 3.14
CA ARG A 408 13.23 21.50 2.25
C ARG A 408 12.90 20.03 2.48
N VAL A 409 11.91 19.80 3.33
CA VAL A 409 11.41 18.45 3.61
C VAL A 409 10.04 18.30 2.95
N PRO A 410 9.89 17.42 1.93
CA PRO A 410 8.66 17.31 1.14
C PRO A 410 7.59 16.48 1.88
N VAL A 411 6.96 17.08 2.88
CA VAL A 411 5.93 16.44 3.71
C VAL A 411 4.70 17.32 3.90
N ILE A 412 3.54 16.72 4.06
CA ILE A 412 2.32 17.37 4.55
C ILE A 412 1.78 16.53 5.71
N LYS A 413 1.55 17.16 6.87
CA LYS A 413 1.17 16.50 8.12
C LYS A 413 2.15 15.37 8.49
N LYS A 414 3.45 15.61 8.31
CA LYS A 414 4.57 14.70 8.59
C LYS A 414 4.64 13.44 7.71
N GLN A 415 3.80 13.28 6.70
CA GLN A 415 3.85 12.20 5.73
C GLN A 415 4.45 12.71 4.42
N ALA A 416 5.33 11.93 3.81
CA ALA A 416 5.97 12.28 2.54
C ALA A 416 4.95 12.53 1.43
N ILE A 417 5.18 13.57 0.63
CA ILE A 417 4.39 13.85 -0.57
C ILE A 417 4.56 12.69 -1.56
N SER A 418 3.46 12.19 -2.09
CA SER A 418 3.47 11.16 -3.15
C SER A 418 4.03 11.71 -4.46
N ALA A 419 4.20 10.86 -5.47
CA ALA A 419 4.89 11.19 -6.71
C ALA A 419 4.12 12.16 -7.64
N TYR A 420 3.44 13.12 -7.03
CA TYR A 420 2.68 14.19 -7.69
C TYR A 420 3.05 15.51 -7.06
N ASP A 421 3.87 16.30 -7.74
CA ASP A 421 4.30 17.61 -7.21
C ASP A 421 3.10 18.56 -7.10
N PRO A 422 2.71 18.99 -5.89
CA PRO A 422 1.52 19.82 -5.70
C PRO A 422 1.66 21.22 -6.30
N ARG A 423 2.86 21.62 -6.74
CA ARG A 423 3.09 22.88 -7.48
C ARG A 423 2.61 22.79 -8.94
N VAL A 424 2.36 21.56 -9.42
CA VAL A 424 1.88 21.27 -10.79
C VAL A 424 0.53 20.54 -10.74
N VAL A 425 0.36 19.62 -9.80
CA VAL A 425 -0.88 18.84 -9.62
C VAL A 425 -1.69 19.43 -8.46
N GLU A 426 -2.18 20.65 -8.63
CA GLU A 426 -2.72 21.52 -7.58
C GLU A 426 -3.94 20.92 -6.87
N ALA A 427 -4.91 20.35 -7.62
CA ALA A 427 -6.10 19.73 -7.03
C ALA A 427 -5.75 18.56 -6.10
N THR A 428 -4.75 17.76 -6.46
CA THR A 428 -4.21 16.70 -5.58
C THR A 428 -3.50 17.30 -4.37
N GLY A 429 -2.77 18.40 -4.55
CA GLY A 429 -2.17 19.17 -3.46
C GLY A 429 -3.19 19.64 -2.42
N ILE A 430 -4.34 20.16 -2.87
CA ILE A 430 -5.45 20.53 -1.98
C ILE A 430 -5.91 19.32 -1.17
N THR A 431 -6.16 18.17 -1.83
CA THR A 431 -6.53 16.93 -1.15
C THR A 431 -5.53 16.57 -0.05
N MET A 432 -4.23 16.59 -0.35
CA MET A 432 -3.17 16.26 0.62
C MET A 432 -3.18 17.18 1.85
N MET A 433 -3.50 18.47 1.66
CA MET A 433 -3.56 19.44 2.76
C MET A 433 -4.79 19.27 3.65
N VAL A 434 -5.96 18.98 3.08
CA VAL A 434 -7.22 18.98 3.83
C VAL A 434 -7.59 17.62 4.41
N THR A 435 -7.21 16.52 3.75
CA THR A 435 -7.56 15.17 4.23
C THR A 435 -6.99 14.87 5.63
N ALA A 436 -7.71 14.09 6.40
CA ALA A 436 -7.25 13.60 7.70
C ALA A 436 -6.01 12.69 7.62
N GLN A 437 -5.72 12.14 6.45
CA GLN A 437 -4.64 11.17 6.23
C GLN A 437 -3.26 11.81 5.97
N GLY A 438 -3.18 13.11 5.74
CA GLY A 438 -1.94 13.80 5.35
C GLY A 438 -1.65 13.69 3.85
N ALA A 439 -0.38 13.76 3.44
CA ALA A 439 0.03 13.72 2.04
C ALA A 439 -0.24 12.35 1.41
N ASP A 440 -1.49 12.06 1.09
CA ASP A 440 -1.90 10.78 0.54
C ASP A 440 -2.73 10.93 -0.73
N HIS A 441 -2.16 10.50 -1.86
CA HIS A 441 -2.86 10.50 -3.15
C HIS A 441 -4.04 9.53 -3.17
N THR A 442 -4.04 8.48 -2.32
CA THR A 442 -5.17 7.55 -2.21
C THR A 442 -6.38 8.14 -1.48
N ALA A 443 -6.26 9.35 -0.94
CA ALA A 443 -7.41 10.09 -0.41
C ALA A 443 -8.23 10.78 -1.50
N GLY A 444 -7.62 11.06 -2.67
CA GLY A 444 -8.26 11.66 -3.84
C GLY A 444 -7.17 12.22 -4.76
N ASN A 445 -7.02 11.67 -5.96
CA ASN A 445 -5.96 12.03 -6.91
C ASN A 445 -6.55 12.45 -8.25
N LEU A 446 -6.08 13.58 -8.75
CA LEU A 446 -6.43 14.15 -10.04
C LEU A 446 -5.15 14.46 -10.85
N PRO A 447 -4.35 13.43 -11.20
CA PRO A 447 -2.97 13.60 -11.64
C PRO A 447 -2.79 14.22 -13.03
N VAL A 448 -3.88 14.36 -13.78
CA VAL A 448 -3.88 14.91 -15.15
C VAL A 448 -4.86 16.10 -15.32
N LEU A 449 -5.44 16.57 -14.21
CA LEU A 449 -6.31 17.74 -14.26
C LEU A 449 -5.46 19.00 -14.44
N ASP A 450 -5.65 19.68 -15.56
CA ASP A 450 -5.06 20.98 -15.81
C ASP A 450 -5.87 22.06 -15.06
N CYS A 451 -5.27 22.68 -14.08
CA CYS A 451 -5.88 23.72 -13.24
C CYS A 451 -5.52 25.14 -13.70
N SER A 452 -4.73 25.33 -14.76
CA SER A 452 -4.12 26.63 -15.14
C SER A 452 -5.15 27.74 -15.36
N ASP A 453 -6.29 27.42 -15.96
CA ASP A 453 -7.35 28.37 -16.27
C ASP A 453 -8.64 28.12 -15.46
N MET A 454 -8.57 27.23 -14.43
CA MET A 454 -9.74 26.90 -13.63
C MET A 454 -9.98 27.93 -12.51
N PRO A 455 -11.23 28.36 -12.27
CA PRO A 455 -11.59 29.08 -11.06
C PRO A 455 -11.21 28.28 -9.79
N LEU A 456 -10.78 28.96 -8.74
CA LEU A 456 -10.32 28.29 -7.50
C LEU A 456 -11.42 27.43 -6.86
N GLU A 457 -12.67 27.90 -6.91
CA GLU A 457 -13.84 27.14 -6.44
C GLU A 457 -14.03 25.81 -7.18
N ASP A 458 -13.75 25.77 -8.48
CA ASP A 458 -13.89 24.55 -9.31
C ASP A 458 -12.75 23.56 -8.99
N ILE A 459 -11.53 24.03 -8.72
CA ILE A 459 -10.43 23.18 -8.29
C ILE A 459 -10.75 22.54 -6.93
N VAL A 460 -11.30 23.32 -5.98
CA VAL A 460 -11.73 22.81 -4.67
C VAL A 460 -12.86 21.80 -4.81
N ALA A 461 -13.85 22.07 -5.66
CA ALA A 461 -14.96 21.16 -5.92
C ALA A 461 -14.47 19.84 -6.54
N ALA A 462 -13.54 19.88 -7.50
CA ALA A 462 -12.95 18.71 -8.12
C ALA A 462 -12.18 17.84 -7.08
N SER A 463 -11.41 18.49 -6.19
CA SER A 463 -10.73 17.80 -5.08
C SER A 463 -11.72 17.10 -4.14
N LEU A 464 -12.81 17.76 -3.77
CA LEU A 464 -13.84 17.19 -2.88
C LEU A 464 -14.56 16.01 -3.54
N GLU A 465 -14.91 16.13 -4.82
CA GLU A 465 -15.53 15.04 -5.58
C GLU A 465 -14.61 13.83 -5.68
N ALA A 466 -13.32 14.03 -5.99
CA ALA A 466 -12.33 12.97 -6.00
C ALA A 466 -12.23 12.26 -4.64
N GLN A 467 -12.18 13.01 -3.54
CA GLN A 467 -12.15 12.43 -2.20
C GLN A 467 -13.38 11.54 -1.92
N ALA A 468 -14.58 11.99 -2.31
CA ALA A 468 -15.81 11.22 -2.15
C ALA A 468 -15.81 9.93 -2.98
N GLN A 469 -15.35 10.00 -4.25
CA GLN A 469 -15.25 8.84 -5.14
C GLN A 469 -14.24 7.79 -4.62
N TYR A 470 -13.06 8.23 -4.15
CA TYR A 470 -12.06 7.34 -3.57
C TYR A 470 -12.58 6.69 -2.28
N ALA A 471 -13.20 7.47 -1.40
CA ALA A 471 -13.78 6.94 -0.17
C ALA A 471 -14.88 5.90 -0.45
N ALA A 472 -15.75 6.14 -1.42
CA ALA A 472 -16.80 5.21 -1.82
C ALA A 472 -16.21 3.90 -2.40
N SER A 473 -15.21 4.01 -3.29
CA SER A 473 -14.55 2.84 -3.88
C SER A 473 -13.89 1.98 -2.80
N ASP A 474 -13.13 2.58 -1.88
CA ASP A 474 -12.44 1.87 -0.82
C ASP A 474 -13.41 1.32 0.25
N ALA A 475 -14.55 1.97 0.48
CA ALA A 475 -15.61 1.41 1.34
C ALA A 475 -16.21 0.13 0.75
N LEU A 476 -16.29 0.05 -0.58
CA LEU A 476 -16.74 -1.15 -1.28
C LEU A 476 -15.62 -2.19 -1.50
N GLY A 477 -14.38 -1.87 -1.14
CA GLY A 477 -13.22 -2.72 -1.40
C GLY A 477 -12.86 -2.82 -2.88
N LEU A 478 -13.28 -1.83 -3.68
CA LEU A 478 -12.98 -1.73 -5.11
C LEU A 478 -11.65 -1.01 -5.35
N CYS A 479 -10.90 -1.47 -6.33
CA CYS A 479 -9.74 -0.72 -6.80
C CYS A 479 -10.18 0.54 -7.54
N ILE A 480 -9.48 1.64 -7.26
CA ILE A 480 -9.76 2.95 -7.84
C ILE A 480 -9.71 2.97 -9.39
N PHE A 481 -8.92 2.11 -10.01
CA PHE A 481 -8.84 2.01 -11.46
C PHE A 481 -10.09 1.38 -12.11
N GLY A 482 -10.96 0.73 -11.33
CA GLY A 482 -12.24 0.21 -11.80
C GLY A 482 -13.40 1.19 -11.73
N ARG A 483 -13.16 2.44 -11.27
CA ARG A 483 -14.17 3.50 -11.32
C ARG A 483 -14.29 4.05 -12.74
N SER A 484 -15.48 4.25 -13.17
CA SER A 484 -15.77 4.91 -14.45
C SER A 484 -17.16 5.52 -14.43
#